data_1670cb88df6a348120f81703f21be1cf
#
_entry.id   1670cb88df6a348120f81703f21be1cf
#
_cell.length_a   1.000
_cell.length_b   1.000
_cell.length_c   1.000
_cell.angle_alpha   90.00
_cell.angle_beta   90.00
_cell.angle_gamma   90.00
#
_symmetry.space_group_name_H-M   'P 1'
#
loop_
_entity.id
_entity.type
_entity.pdbx_description
1 polymer ?
#
loop_
_entity_poly.entity_id
_entity_poly.type
_entity_poly.pdbx_seq_one_letter_code
_entity_poly.pdbx_strand_id
1 'polypeptide(L)'
;MLQVGFRLRDLLTQAGANVVMTRTTPDPVDLGLRAIISRRANAHAFVSIHLNAFPDGVNPFVNNGSLTLYFWPQSIPLGVVTQAALLDELGLRDNGTKYQNIAVARGTWMPSILTEGAFVIMPDQEAAMRTPTIQEAYATAILRGLQSYFASLAPTP
;
A
#
# COMPACT_ATOMS: atom_id res chain seq x y z
N MET A 1 -6.40 2.82 -8.63
CA MET A 1 -5.67 3.08 -7.36
C MET A 1 -6.03 4.41 -6.70
N LEU A 2 -6.32 5.49 -7.43
CA LEU A 2 -6.73 6.76 -6.81
C LEU A 2 -8.02 6.62 -5.97
N GLN A 3 -8.99 5.82 -6.41
CA GLN A 3 -10.21 5.55 -5.65
C GLN A 3 -9.94 4.80 -4.33
N VAL A 4 -9.03 3.82 -4.34
CA VAL A 4 -8.57 3.15 -3.10
C VAL A 4 -7.91 4.18 -2.17
N GLY A 5 -7.10 5.09 -2.71
CA GLY A 5 -6.48 6.16 -1.94
C GLY A 5 -7.50 7.11 -1.28
N PHE A 6 -8.58 7.48 -1.97
CA PHE A 6 -9.64 8.30 -1.37
C PHE A 6 -10.38 7.56 -0.25
N ARG A 7 -10.73 6.28 -0.45
CA ARG A 7 -11.36 5.45 0.58
C ARG A 7 -10.46 5.33 1.81
N LEU A 8 -9.19 5.02 1.61
CA LEU A 8 -8.22 4.94 2.70
C LEU A 8 -8.07 6.27 3.45
N ARG A 9 -8.01 7.40 2.74
CA ARG A 9 -8.01 8.73 3.37
C ARG A 9 -9.21 8.91 4.28
N ASP A 10 -10.40 8.57 3.80
CA ASP A 10 -11.65 8.78 4.55
C ASP A 10 -11.70 7.87 5.79
N LEU A 11 -11.30 6.60 5.65
CA LEU A 11 -11.19 5.65 6.77
C LEU A 11 -10.16 6.11 7.81
N LEU A 12 -8.98 6.54 7.39
CA LEU A 12 -7.94 7.05 8.29
C LEU A 12 -8.36 8.34 8.99
N THR A 13 -9.05 9.24 8.29
CA THR A 13 -9.56 10.49 8.88
C THR A 13 -10.61 10.18 9.93
N GLN A 14 -11.53 9.24 9.69
CA GLN A 14 -12.50 8.76 10.68
C GLN A 14 -11.83 8.13 11.91
N ALA A 15 -10.69 7.48 11.71
CA ALA A 15 -9.85 6.94 12.80
C ALA A 15 -9.00 8.00 13.51
N GLY A 16 -9.15 9.29 13.18
CA GLY A 16 -8.45 10.41 13.81
C GLY A 16 -7.05 10.72 13.26
N ALA A 17 -6.65 10.14 12.14
CA ALA A 17 -5.36 10.41 11.52
C ALA A 17 -5.39 11.67 10.64
N ASN A 18 -4.27 12.42 10.62
CA ASN A 18 -4.03 13.46 9.62
C ASN A 18 -3.49 12.81 8.34
N VAL A 19 -4.22 12.94 7.24
CA VAL A 19 -3.88 12.30 5.97
C VAL A 19 -3.46 13.32 4.93
N VAL A 20 -2.27 13.14 4.36
CA VAL A 20 -1.78 13.91 3.22
C VAL A 20 -1.68 13.00 2.01
N MET A 21 -2.46 13.28 0.98
CA MET A 21 -2.38 12.57 -0.30
C MET A 21 -1.35 13.24 -1.20
N THR A 22 -0.45 12.44 -1.77
CA THR A 22 0.55 12.95 -2.74
C THR A 22 -0.03 13.19 -4.12
N ARG A 23 -1.23 12.66 -4.39
CA ARG A 23 -1.97 12.83 -5.64
C ARG A 23 -3.47 12.76 -5.38
N THR A 24 -4.22 13.75 -5.91
CA THR A 24 -5.69 13.86 -5.78
C THR A 24 -6.41 13.94 -7.13
N THR A 25 -5.67 13.99 -8.23
CA THR A 25 -6.19 14.00 -9.61
C THR A 25 -5.61 12.84 -10.41
N PRO A 26 -6.13 12.53 -11.61
CA PRO A 26 -5.52 11.56 -12.52
C PRO A 26 -4.11 11.93 -13.00
N ASP A 27 -3.72 13.20 -12.91
CA ASP A 27 -2.44 13.69 -13.40
C ASP A 27 -1.26 13.02 -12.69
N PRO A 28 -0.17 12.75 -13.40
CA PRO A 28 1.01 12.17 -12.80
C PRO A 28 1.70 13.13 -11.83
N VAL A 29 2.23 12.60 -10.75
CA VAL A 29 3.09 13.30 -9.80
C VAL A 29 4.45 12.62 -9.77
N ASP A 30 5.53 13.37 -9.92
CA ASP A 30 6.89 12.85 -9.89
C ASP A 30 7.17 12.01 -8.63
N LEU A 31 7.92 10.91 -8.78
CA LEU A 31 8.17 9.97 -7.68
C LEU A 31 8.97 10.61 -6.54
N GLY A 32 9.97 11.44 -6.86
CA GLY A 32 10.75 12.17 -5.87
C GLY A 32 9.92 13.20 -5.11
N LEU A 33 9.00 13.88 -5.82
CA LEU A 33 8.09 14.84 -5.20
C LEU A 33 7.17 14.18 -4.16
N ARG A 34 6.73 12.93 -4.38
CA ARG A 34 5.92 12.20 -3.39
C ARG A 34 6.68 12.02 -2.07
N ALA A 35 7.95 11.64 -2.12
CA ALA A 35 8.79 11.55 -0.94
C ALA A 35 9.00 12.91 -0.25
N ILE A 36 9.15 13.99 -1.03
CA ILE A 36 9.27 15.35 -0.48
C ILE A 36 7.98 15.78 0.22
N ILE A 37 6.81 15.52 -0.37
CA ILE A 37 5.51 15.83 0.25
C ILE A 37 5.38 15.12 1.60
N SER A 38 5.67 13.83 1.67
CA SER A 38 5.57 13.06 2.92
C SER A 38 6.52 13.58 4.00
N ARG A 39 7.74 13.94 3.64
CA ARG A 39 8.73 14.53 4.56
C ARG A 39 8.29 15.91 5.09
N ARG A 40 7.80 16.79 4.21
CA ARG A 40 7.29 18.12 4.60
C ARG A 40 6.06 18.05 5.50
N ALA A 41 5.27 17.00 5.35
CA ALA A 41 4.12 16.73 6.22
C ALA A 41 4.52 16.12 7.58
N ASN A 42 5.81 15.84 7.83
CA ASN A 42 6.28 15.10 9.01
C ASN A 42 5.47 13.81 9.20
N ALA A 43 5.20 13.08 8.11
CA ALA A 43 4.39 11.89 8.15
C ALA A 43 5.05 10.79 9.01
N HIS A 44 4.25 10.07 9.80
CA HIS A 44 4.72 8.94 10.62
C HIS A 44 4.86 7.65 9.83
N ALA A 45 4.14 7.53 8.71
CA ALA A 45 4.26 6.43 7.76
C ALA A 45 3.93 6.93 6.34
N PHE A 46 4.44 6.22 5.33
CA PHE A 46 4.13 6.46 3.93
C PHE A 46 3.67 5.15 3.27
N VAL A 47 2.53 5.19 2.58
CA VAL A 47 1.99 4.05 1.84
C VAL A 47 1.76 4.42 0.38
N SER A 48 2.38 3.68 -0.52
CA SER A 48 2.15 3.77 -1.97
C SER A 48 1.24 2.62 -2.41
N ILE A 49 0.14 2.92 -3.09
CA ILE A 49 -0.93 1.96 -3.42
C ILE A 49 -0.87 1.63 -4.90
N HIS A 50 -0.60 0.37 -5.22
CA HIS A 50 -0.37 -0.10 -6.58
C HIS A 50 -1.14 -1.37 -6.93
N LEU A 51 -1.20 -1.68 -8.21
CA LEU A 51 -1.47 -2.99 -8.80
C LEU A 51 -0.26 -3.42 -9.58
N ASN A 52 0.16 -4.65 -9.37
CA ASN A 52 1.33 -5.22 -9.99
C ASN A 52 1.05 -5.63 -11.46
N ALA A 53 2.13 -5.77 -12.20
CA ALA A 53 2.14 -6.36 -13.54
C ALA A 53 3.43 -7.14 -13.74
N PHE A 54 3.41 -8.14 -14.63
CA PHE A 54 4.63 -8.80 -15.09
C PHE A 54 5.09 -8.21 -16.41
N PRO A 55 6.40 -8.24 -16.68
CA PRO A 55 6.91 -7.96 -18.02
C PRO A 55 6.43 -9.02 -19.02
N ASP A 56 6.54 -8.71 -20.30
CA ASP A 56 6.21 -9.63 -21.38
C ASP A 56 6.97 -10.95 -21.23
N GLY A 57 6.30 -12.06 -21.55
CA GLY A 57 6.85 -13.42 -21.49
C GLY A 57 6.76 -14.10 -20.13
N VAL A 58 6.30 -13.41 -19.07
CA VAL A 58 6.05 -14.04 -17.76
C VAL A 58 4.59 -14.47 -17.65
N ASN A 59 4.38 -15.75 -17.32
CA ASN A 59 3.02 -16.27 -17.12
C ASN A 59 2.41 -15.72 -15.80
N PRO A 60 1.40 -14.84 -15.87
CA PRO A 60 0.82 -14.22 -14.68
C PRO A 60 -0.02 -15.20 -13.85
N PHE A 61 -0.50 -16.31 -14.42
CA PHE A 61 -1.35 -17.28 -13.72
C PHE A 61 -0.59 -18.08 -12.66
N VAL A 62 0.74 -18.11 -12.74
CA VAL A 62 1.58 -18.91 -11.80
C VAL A 62 1.98 -18.13 -10.57
N ASN A 63 2.23 -16.81 -10.68
CA ASN A 63 2.89 -16.03 -9.65
C ASN A 63 2.09 -14.78 -9.18
N ASN A 64 0.82 -14.65 -9.58
CA ASN A 64 -0.01 -13.54 -9.10
C ASN A 64 -0.37 -13.66 -7.61
N GLY A 65 -0.80 -12.56 -6.99
CA GLY A 65 -1.16 -12.51 -5.57
C GLY A 65 -0.96 -11.12 -4.96
N SER A 66 -1.12 -10.99 -3.65
CA SER A 66 -0.81 -9.74 -2.95
C SER A 66 0.65 -9.70 -2.51
N LEU A 67 1.27 -8.53 -2.56
CA LEU A 67 2.69 -8.32 -2.26
C LEU A 67 2.86 -6.95 -1.57
N THR A 68 3.70 -6.90 -0.54
CA THR A 68 4.14 -5.63 0.06
C THR A 68 5.63 -5.45 -0.12
N LEU A 69 6.02 -4.28 -0.60
CA LEU A 69 7.42 -3.94 -0.88
C LEU A 69 7.92 -2.87 0.09
N TYR A 70 9.20 -2.97 0.47
CA TYR A 70 9.90 -1.99 1.28
C TYR A 70 11.30 -1.72 0.74
N PHE A 71 11.90 -0.58 1.14
CA PHE A 71 13.31 -0.28 0.85
C PHE A 71 14.15 -0.28 2.14
N TRP A 72 13.72 0.45 3.18
CA TRP A 72 14.46 0.55 4.44
C TRP A 72 14.01 -0.50 5.46
N PRO A 73 14.94 -1.12 6.22
CA PRO A 73 14.61 -2.18 7.20
C PRO A 73 13.58 -1.77 8.25
N GLN A 74 13.54 -0.50 8.67
CA GLN A 74 12.53 0.00 9.63
C GLN A 74 11.10 -0.10 9.10
N SER A 75 10.90 -0.33 7.81
CA SER A 75 9.58 -0.52 7.19
C SER A 75 9.07 -1.97 7.26
N ILE A 76 9.93 -2.92 7.62
CA ILE A 76 9.57 -4.35 7.65
C ILE A 76 8.37 -4.63 8.58
N PRO A 77 8.32 -4.13 9.84
CA PRO A 77 7.18 -4.39 10.72
C PRO A 77 5.86 -3.89 10.12
N LEU A 78 5.83 -2.67 9.56
CA LEU A 78 4.66 -2.13 8.86
C LEU A 78 4.29 -3.00 7.66
N GLY A 79 5.28 -3.43 6.87
CA GLY A 79 5.06 -4.27 5.69
C GLY A 79 4.43 -5.61 6.04
N VAL A 80 4.93 -6.28 7.08
CA VAL A 80 4.44 -7.61 7.50
C VAL A 80 2.99 -7.56 7.96
N VAL A 81 2.62 -6.61 8.83
CA VAL A 81 1.23 -6.52 9.31
C VAL A 81 0.27 -6.06 8.21
N THR A 82 0.74 -5.20 7.29
CA THR A 82 -0.08 -4.78 6.14
C THR A 82 -0.27 -5.94 5.16
N GLN A 83 0.76 -6.74 4.90
CA GLN A 83 0.65 -7.92 4.05
C GLN A 83 -0.37 -8.91 4.61
N ALA A 84 -0.33 -9.23 5.90
CA ALA A 84 -1.31 -10.09 6.55
C ALA A 84 -2.75 -9.57 6.36
N ALA A 85 -2.97 -8.28 6.57
CA ALA A 85 -4.27 -7.66 6.36
C ALA A 85 -4.73 -7.70 4.89
N LEU A 86 -3.81 -7.55 3.92
CA LEU A 86 -4.13 -7.69 2.49
C LEU A 86 -4.63 -9.10 2.16
N LEU A 87 -4.01 -10.12 2.73
CA LEU A 87 -4.43 -11.50 2.51
C LEU A 87 -5.83 -11.77 3.09
N ASP A 88 -6.09 -11.26 4.29
CA ASP A 88 -7.40 -11.40 4.94
C ASP A 88 -8.52 -10.74 4.12
N GLU A 89 -8.30 -9.52 3.62
CA GLU A 89 -9.34 -8.73 2.96
C GLU A 89 -9.52 -9.06 1.48
N LEU A 90 -8.43 -9.41 0.77
CA LEU A 90 -8.47 -9.65 -0.68
C LEU A 90 -8.53 -11.13 -1.04
N GLY A 91 -8.17 -12.03 -0.13
CA GLY A 91 -8.23 -13.48 -0.35
C GLY A 91 -7.29 -14.00 -1.44
N LEU A 92 -6.28 -13.22 -1.82
CA LEU A 92 -5.33 -13.59 -2.86
C LEU A 92 -4.13 -14.35 -2.28
N ARG A 93 -3.37 -15.02 -3.15
CA ARG A 93 -2.16 -15.72 -2.77
C ARG A 93 -1.15 -14.76 -2.12
N ASP A 94 -0.44 -15.27 -1.10
CA ASP A 94 0.65 -14.54 -0.45
C ASP A 94 1.92 -14.56 -1.29
N ASN A 95 2.34 -13.40 -1.77
CA ASN A 95 3.64 -13.18 -2.38
C ASN A 95 4.65 -12.53 -1.40
N GLY A 96 4.27 -12.31 -0.16
CA GLY A 96 5.12 -11.92 0.95
C GLY A 96 5.41 -10.42 1.05
N THR A 97 6.30 -10.11 2.01
CA THR A 97 6.87 -8.77 2.19
C THR A 97 8.32 -8.81 1.75
N LYS A 98 8.70 -8.00 0.75
CA LYS A 98 10.00 -8.11 0.07
C LYS A 98 10.73 -6.79 -0.04
N TYR A 99 12.06 -6.86 0.03
CA TYR A 99 12.92 -5.74 -0.34
C TYR A 99 12.85 -5.46 -1.84
N GLN A 100 12.70 -4.19 -2.19
CA GLN A 100 12.85 -3.71 -3.56
C GLN A 100 13.33 -2.27 -3.58
N ASN A 101 14.19 -1.93 -4.54
CA ASN A 101 14.67 -0.56 -4.73
C ASN A 101 13.59 0.31 -5.39
N ILE A 102 12.61 0.75 -4.59
CA ILE A 102 11.50 1.59 -5.03
C ILE A 102 11.76 3.07 -4.69
N ALA A 103 11.68 3.92 -5.70
CA ALA A 103 12.07 5.33 -5.59
C ALA A 103 11.28 6.09 -4.50
N VAL A 104 9.98 5.83 -4.39
CA VAL A 104 9.11 6.50 -3.41
C VAL A 104 9.46 6.15 -1.97
N ALA A 105 9.88 4.90 -1.68
CA ALA A 105 10.27 4.49 -0.33
C ALA A 105 11.74 4.85 -0.02
N ARG A 106 12.62 4.80 -1.02
CA ARG A 106 14.03 5.17 -0.85
C ARG A 106 14.22 6.63 -0.42
N GLY A 107 13.37 7.52 -0.94
CA GLY A 107 13.43 8.96 -0.66
C GLY A 107 12.82 9.38 0.68
N THR A 108 12.29 8.47 1.48
CA THR A 108 11.65 8.76 2.77
C THR A 108 12.56 8.42 3.94
N TRP A 109 12.29 8.99 5.12
CA TRP A 109 12.95 8.61 6.40
C TRP A 109 12.02 7.90 7.38
N MET A 110 10.67 7.98 7.16
CA MET A 110 9.69 7.26 7.95
C MET A 110 9.49 5.85 7.41
N PRO A 111 8.88 4.91 8.18
CA PRO A 111 8.43 3.63 7.66
C PRO A 111 7.59 3.80 6.41
N SER A 112 8.01 3.15 5.32
CA SER A 112 7.46 3.38 3.98
C SER A 112 7.33 2.08 3.23
N ILE A 113 6.13 1.79 2.76
CA ILE A 113 5.79 0.58 2.02
C ILE A 113 5.12 0.93 0.68
N LEU A 114 5.20 -0.01 -0.24
CA LEU A 114 4.39 -0.04 -1.45
C LEU A 114 3.59 -1.33 -1.45
N THR A 115 2.28 -1.22 -1.51
CA THR A 115 1.38 -2.38 -1.58
C THR A 115 0.99 -2.66 -3.02
N GLU A 116 1.12 -3.90 -3.43
CA GLU A 116 0.63 -4.47 -4.69
C GLU A 116 -0.55 -5.37 -4.34
N GLY A 117 -1.75 -4.78 -4.28
CA GLY A 117 -2.94 -5.49 -3.80
C GLY A 117 -3.36 -6.65 -4.70
N ALA A 118 -3.14 -6.53 -6.01
CA ALA A 118 -3.48 -7.52 -7.02
C ALA A 118 -2.64 -7.29 -8.29
N PHE A 119 -2.88 -8.10 -9.33
CA PHE A 119 -2.21 -7.97 -10.63
C PHE A 119 -3.18 -7.45 -11.70
N VAL A 120 -2.87 -6.28 -12.28
CA VAL A 120 -3.71 -5.66 -13.31
C VAL A 120 -3.78 -6.47 -14.61
N ILE A 121 -2.76 -7.29 -14.87
CA ILE A 121 -2.72 -8.19 -16.05
C ILE A 121 -3.66 -9.40 -15.92
N MET A 122 -4.19 -9.67 -14.71
CA MET A 122 -5.17 -10.73 -14.48
C MET A 122 -6.58 -10.17 -14.69
N PRO A 123 -7.34 -10.64 -15.72
CA PRO A 123 -8.64 -10.04 -16.07
C PRO A 123 -9.67 -10.07 -14.94
N ASP A 124 -9.70 -11.14 -14.15
CA ASP A 124 -10.58 -11.30 -13.00
C ASP A 124 -10.21 -10.33 -11.86
N GLN A 125 -8.92 -10.17 -11.58
CA GLN A 125 -8.43 -9.23 -10.56
C GLN A 125 -8.61 -7.78 -11.00
N GLU A 126 -8.36 -7.46 -12.27
CA GLU A 126 -8.64 -6.13 -12.83
C GLU A 126 -10.13 -5.80 -12.72
N ALA A 127 -11.01 -6.72 -13.13
CA ALA A 127 -12.45 -6.52 -13.03
C ALA A 127 -12.91 -6.33 -11.58
N ALA A 128 -12.40 -7.14 -10.64
CA ALA A 128 -12.69 -7.00 -9.22
C ALA A 128 -12.25 -5.62 -8.69
N MET A 129 -11.03 -5.17 -9.02
CA MET A 129 -10.48 -3.87 -8.58
C MET A 129 -11.22 -2.65 -9.15
N ARG A 130 -12.06 -2.82 -10.16
CA ARG A 130 -12.97 -1.78 -10.66
C ARG A 130 -14.23 -1.62 -9.79
N THR A 131 -14.52 -2.58 -8.90
CA THR A 131 -15.70 -2.53 -8.04
C THR A 131 -15.46 -1.72 -6.76
N PRO A 132 -16.47 -0.96 -6.27
CA PRO A 132 -16.36 -0.27 -4.99
C PRO A 132 -16.05 -1.20 -3.82
N THR A 133 -16.60 -2.41 -3.81
CA THR A 133 -16.42 -3.40 -2.74
C THR A 133 -14.95 -3.79 -2.57
N ILE A 134 -14.27 -4.14 -3.65
CA ILE A 134 -12.87 -4.55 -3.58
C ILE A 134 -11.93 -3.35 -3.33
N GLN A 135 -12.27 -2.17 -3.83
CA GLN A 135 -11.55 -0.95 -3.51
C GLN A 135 -11.64 -0.61 -2.01
N GLU A 136 -12.80 -0.82 -1.39
CA GLU A 136 -13.00 -0.67 0.04
C GLU A 136 -12.24 -1.72 0.85
N ALA A 137 -12.30 -2.99 0.45
CA ALA A 137 -11.53 -4.07 1.07
C ALA A 137 -10.03 -3.77 1.05
N TYR A 138 -9.50 -3.30 -0.08
CA TYR A 138 -8.08 -2.93 -0.19
C TYR A 138 -7.73 -1.76 0.73
N ALA A 139 -8.56 -0.73 0.80
CA ALA A 139 -8.36 0.40 1.71
C ALA A 139 -8.42 -0.04 3.17
N THR A 140 -9.38 -0.90 3.52
CA THR A 140 -9.53 -1.48 4.87
C THR A 140 -8.31 -2.31 5.27
N ALA A 141 -7.75 -3.10 4.36
CA ALA A 141 -6.53 -3.86 4.61
C ALA A 141 -5.37 -2.94 5.01
N ILE A 142 -5.17 -1.85 4.28
CA ILE A 142 -4.10 -0.89 4.59
C ILE A 142 -4.37 -0.18 5.93
N LEU A 143 -5.61 0.22 6.21
CA LEU A 143 -5.99 0.78 7.51
C LEU A 143 -5.65 -0.17 8.65
N ARG A 144 -6.07 -1.45 8.57
CA ARG A 144 -5.78 -2.48 9.58
C ARG A 144 -4.28 -2.69 9.79
N GLY A 145 -3.52 -2.72 8.69
CA GLY A 145 -2.06 -2.81 8.74
C GLY A 145 -1.43 -1.63 9.50
N LEU A 146 -1.84 -0.40 9.20
CA LEU A 146 -1.38 0.80 9.89
C LEU A 146 -1.78 0.79 11.37
N GLN A 147 -3.03 0.44 11.70
CA GLN A 147 -3.50 0.35 13.08
C GLN A 147 -2.70 -0.67 13.88
N SER A 148 -2.48 -1.88 13.33
CA SER A 148 -1.68 -2.93 13.96
C SER A 148 -0.24 -2.48 14.19
N TYR A 149 0.36 -1.81 13.21
CA TYR A 149 1.71 -1.28 13.31
C TYR A 149 1.83 -0.23 14.42
N PHE A 150 0.97 0.79 14.43
CA PHE A 150 1.04 1.85 15.44
C PHE A 150 0.67 1.36 16.84
N ALA A 151 -0.25 0.41 16.95
CA ALA A 151 -0.55 -0.25 18.23
C ALA A 151 0.67 -0.98 18.80
N SER A 152 1.51 -1.59 17.94
CA SER A 152 2.74 -2.28 18.37
C SER A 152 3.84 -1.34 18.87
N LEU A 153 3.75 -0.04 18.57
CA LEU A 153 4.69 0.98 19.03
C LEU A 153 4.26 1.63 20.36
N ALA A 154 3.02 1.42 20.81
CA ALA A 154 2.54 1.93 22.07
C ALA A 154 3.33 1.28 23.23
N PRO A 155 3.72 2.04 24.27
CA PRO A 155 4.34 1.44 25.46
C PRO A 155 3.40 0.37 26.03
N THR A 156 3.97 -0.79 26.36
CA THR A 156 3.23 -1.79 27.14
C THR A 156 2.92 -1.21 28.50
N PRO A 157 1.68 -1.30 28.99
CA PRO A 157 1.28 -0.75 30.30
C PRO A 157 2.01 -1.42 31.46
#